data_e65c4ad548f15d72382d023c48ad7079
#
_entry.id   e65c4ad548f15d72382d023c48ad7079
#
_cell.length_a   1.000
_cell.length_b   1.000
_cell.length_c   1.000
_cell.angle_alpha   90.00
_cell.angle_beta   90.00
_cell.angle_gamma   90.00
#
_symmetry.space_group_name_H-M   'P 1'
#
loop_
_entity.id
_entity.type
_entity.pdbx_description
1 polymer ?
#
loop_
_entity_poly.entity_id
_entity_poly.type
_entity_poly.pdbx_seq_one_letter_code
_entity_poly.pdbx_strand_id
1 'polypeptide(L)'
;FIGRVRQSHGGYQKLCFRFLTEQLHGQTIYLAPDSHSYLNPMDLDLSTDVGESPMLMQADFLLSQCELMMASYGNPLMPIEKSLIDRCISLVYRDYLKNPRPENMPVLGDLYQCLREQHNSRADDLATAMEIYVTGSLSYLNHRTNVDLNNRMVCYNISKLGQGLKKLVMSNVQKHIWQRTAVNRYAGI
;
A
#
# COMPACT_ATOMS: atom_id res chain seq x y z
N PHE A 1 5.99 15.67 -12.50
CA PHE A 1 5.57 16.53 -11.38
C PHE A 1 6.00 15.86 -10.07
N ILE A 2 6.87 16.51 -9.30
CA ILE A 2 7.51 15.92 -8.11
C ILE A 2 6.53 16.01 -6.95
N GLY A 3 5.94 14.86 -6.57
CA GLY A 3 5.20 14.73 -5.32
C GLY A 3 6.16 14.81 -4.12
N ARG A 4 6.28 15.95 -3.48
CA ARG A 4 7.07 16.10 -2.26
C ARG A 4 6.22 15.68 -1.06
N VAL A 5 6.48 14.50 -0.49
CA VAL A 5 5.98 14.13 0.83
C VAL A 5 6.74 14.98 1.86
N ARG A 6 6.11 16.01 2.40
CA ARG A 6 6.67 16.79 3.51
C ARG A 6 5.95 16.44 4.80
N GLN A 7 6.70 16.02 5.79
CA GLN A 7 6.25 16.04 7.18
C GLN A 7 6.18 17.50 7.64
N SER A 8 4.98 17.99 7.93
CA SER A 8 4.81 19.35 8.44
C SER A 8 4.40 19.34 9.90
N HIS A 9 5.23 19.97 10.73
CA HIS A 9 4.89 20.40 12.08
C HIS A 9 4.29 21.81 11.97
N GLY A 10 2.96 21.94 11.89
CA GLY A 10 2.31 23.25 11.95
C GLY A 10 1.02 23.37 11.15
N GLY A 11 -0.03 23.91 11.76
CA GLY A 11 -1.39 24.05 11.19
C GLY A 11 -1.46 24.90 9.91
N TYR A 12 -0.59 25.90 9.76
CA TYR A 12 -0.59 26.83 8.62
C TYR A 12 -0.16 26.17 7.30
N GLN A 13 0.77 25.24 7.32
CA GLN A 13 1.23 24.54 6.10
C GLN A 13 0.17 23.61 5.53
N LYS A 14 -0.68 23.01 6.38
CA LYS A 14 -1.78 22.12 5.93
C LYS A 14 -2.86 22.88 5.15
N LEU A 15 -3.17 24.09 5.59
CA LEU A 15 -4.11 24.99 4.89
C LEU A 15 -3.57 25.44 3.54
N CYS A 16 -2.28 25.74 3.44
CA CYS A 16 -1.66 26.22 2.21
C CYS A 16 -1.67 25.16 1.10
N PHE A 17 -1.37 23.88 1.41
CA PHE A 17 -1.41 22.81 0.40
C PHE A 17 -2.83 22.48 -0.07
N ARG A 18 -3.81 22.48 0.82
CA ARG A 18 -5.20 22.28 0.45
C ARG A 18 -5.68 23.40 -0.48
N PHE A 19 -5.46 24.65 -0.11
CA PHE A 19 -5.82 25.81 -0.92
C PHE A 19 -5.15 25.77 -2.30
N LEU A 20 -3.85 25.46 -2.37
CA LEU A 20 -3.12 25.32 -3.63
C LEU A 20 -3.71 24.21 -4.50
N THR A 21 -4.05 23.06 -3.90
CA THR A 21 -4.65 21.95 -4.62
C THR A 21 -6.02 22.32 -5.19
N GLU A 22 -6.84 23.00 -4.41
CA GLU A 22 -8.16 23.49 -4.84
C GLU A 22 -8.03 24.52 -5.99
N GLN A 23 -7.09 25.46 -5.89
CA GLN A 23 -6.84 26.47 -6.94
C GLN A 23 -6.35 25.85 -8.26
N LEU A 24 -5.65 24.74 -8.21
CA LEU A 24 -5.16 24.00 -9.37
C LEU A 24 -6.14 22.91 -9.84
N HIS A 25 -7.40 22.94 -9.37
CA HIS A 25 -8.42 21.93 -9.65
C HIS A 25 -7.95 20.50 -9.35
N GLY A 26 -7.08 20.36 -8.35
CA GLY A 26 -6.57 19.09 -7.87
C GLY A 26 -7.50 18.42 -6.86
N GLN A 27 -7.13 17.22 -6.44
CA GLN A 27 -7.87 16.41 -5.49
C GLN A 27 -7.07 16.24 -4.19
N THR A 28 -7.74 16.42 -3.05
CA THR A 28 -7.17 16.07 -1.73
C THR A 28 -7.78 14.76 -1.26
N ILE A 29 -6.93 13.75 -1.06
CA ILE A 29 -7.31 12.43 -0.51
C ILE A 29 -6.93 12.39 0.96
N TYR A 30 -7.93 12.21 1.82
CA TYR A 30 -7.75 12.11 3.26
C TYR A 30 -7.56 10.64 3.65
N LEU A 31 -6.34 10.27 4.04
CA LEU A 31 -6.02 8.94 4.52
C LEU A 31 -5.96 8.98 6.06
N ALA A 32 -7.01 8.46 6.69
CA ALA A 32 -7.18 8.45 8.14
C ALA A 32 -8.06 7.27 8.56
N PRO A 33 -7.92 6.73 9.78
CA PRO A 33 -8.73 5.58 10.24
C PRO A 33 -10.24 5.89 10.25
N ASP A 34 -10.61 7.15 10.43
CA ASP A 34 -11.98 7.67 10.42
C ASP A 34 -12.45 8.13 9.02
N SER A 35 -11.60 8.01 8.00
CA SER A 35 -11.98 8.32 6.61
C SER A 35 -12.48 7.07 5.89
N HIS A 36 -13.30 7.27 4.87
CA HIS A 36 -13.74 6.21 3.95
C HIS A 36 -12.89 6.17 2.68
N SER A 37 -11.68 6.74 2.72
CA SER A 37 -10.74 6.74 1.60
C SER A 37 -9.67 5.70 1.84
N TYR A 38 -9.62 4.66 1.02
CA TYR A 38 -8.71 3.53 1.17
C TYR A 38 -7.76 3.43 -0.03
N LEU A 39 -6.57 2.97 0.26
CA LEU A 39 -5.51 2.71 -0.71
C LEU A 39 -4.93 1.32 -0.42
N ASN A 40 -5.21 0.38 -1.29
CA ASN A 40 -4.84 -1.02 -1.11
C ASN A 40 -3.34 -1.22 -1.35
N PRO A 41 -2.56 -1.72 -0.40
CA PRO A 41 -1.15 -2.05 -0.64
C PRO A 41 -0.96 -3.20 -1.64
N MET A 42 -2.00 -4.03 -1.82
CA MET A 42 -1.99 -5.15 -2.77
C MET A 42 -2.30 -4.73 -4.21
N ASP A 43 -2.58 -3.45 -4.50
CA ASP A 43 -2.84 -3.03 -5.89
C ASP A 43 -1.64 -3.33 -6.78
N LEU A 44 -1.91 -4.02 -7.90
CA LEU A 44 -0.94 -4.38 -8.92
C LEU A 44 -1.33 -3.73 -10.24
N ASP A 45 -0.46 -2.88 -10.76
CA ASP A 45 -0.62 -2.27 -12.07
C ASP A 45 0.14 -3.11 -13.12
N LEU A 46 -0.61 -3.72 -14.03
CA LEU A 46 -0.08 -4.52 -15.14
C LEU A 46 0.19 -3.67 -16.40
N SER A 47 -0.17 -2.39 -16.39
CA SER A 47 -0.04 -1.51 -17.56
C SER A 47 1.36 -0.92 -17.73
N THR A 48 2.22 -1.05 -16.74
CA THR A 48 3.58 -0.51 -16.77
C THR A 48 4.55 -1.49 -17.44
N ASP A 49 4.76 -1.30 -18.73
CA ASP A 49 5.71 -2.09 -19.54
C ASP A 49 7.14 -1.52 -19.42
N VAL A 50 7.67 -1.44 -18.18
CA VAL A 50 8.94 -0.75 -17.86
C VAL A 50 10.08 -1.76 -17.64
N GLY A 51 10.17 -2.79 -18.45
CA GLY A 51 11.35 -3.68 -18.46
C GLY A 51 11.51 -4.58 -17.22
N GLU A 52 10.88 -4.30 -16.10
CA GLU A 52 10.84 -5.14 -14.89
C GLU A 52 9.45 -5.76 -14.75
N SER A 53 9.40 -7.00 -14.28
CA SER A 53 8.13 -7.69 -14.03
C SER A 53 7.34 -6.93 -12.95
N PRO A 54 6.11 -6.44 -13.23
CA PRO A 54 5.28 -5.76 -12.24
C PRO A 54 5.05 -6.61 -10.99
N MET A 55 5.01 -7.93 -11.16
CA MET A 55 4.83 -8.87 -10.06
C MET A 55 6.05 -8.95 -9.14
N LEU A 56 7.28 -8.86 -9.69
CA LEU A 56 8.50 -8.84 -8.87
C LEU A 56 8.58 -7.56 -8.03
N MET A 57 8.29 -6.41 -8.63
CA MET A 57 8.24 -5.13 -7.93
C MET A 57 7.18 -5.13 -6.81
N GLN A 58 6.04 -5.73 -7.09
CA GLN A 58 4.95 -5.86 -6.11
C GLN A 58 5.34 -6.79 -4.96
N ALA A 59 6.00 -7.91 -5.24
CA ALA A 59 6.47 -8.84 -4.22
C ALA A 59 7.51 -8.19 -3.30
N ASP A 60 8.48 -7.48 -3.85
CA ASP A 60 9.49 -6.74 -3.08
C ASP A 60 8.86 -5.66 -2.19
N PHE A 61 7.91 -4.90 -2.75
CA PHE A 61 7.15 -3.91 -1.98
C PHE A 61 6.39 -4.55 -0.82
N LEU A 62 5.68 -5.66 -1.05
CA LEU A 62 4.90 -6.35 -0.02
C LEU A 62 5.79 -6.98 1.05
N LEU A 63 6.95 -7.53 0.67
CA LEU A 63 7.96 -8.00 1.64
C LEU A 63 8.40 -6.84 2.54
N SER A 64 8.69 -5.67 1.96
CA SER A 64 9.05 -4.47 2.73
C SER A 64 7.90 -4.00 3.64
N GLN A 65 6.64 -4.09 3.20
CA GLN A 65 5.47 -3.80 4.04
C GLN A 65 5.39 -4.77 5.24
N CYS A 66 5.57 -6.06 5.00
CA CYS A 66 5.59 -7.07 6.06
C CYS A 66 6.75 -6.81 7.04
N GLU A 67 7.94 -6.45 6.55
CA GLU A 67 9.07 -6.04 7.41
C GLU A 67 8.72 -4.84 8.30
N LEU A 68 8.06 -3.83 7.75
CA LEU A 68 7.61 -2.66 8.53
C LEU A 68 6.56 -3.04 9.59
N MET A 69 5.67 -3.97 9.28
CA MET A 69 4.69 -4.49 10.24
C MET A 69 5.39 -5.24 11.39
N MET A 70 6.32 -6.14 11.06
CA MET A 70 7.06 -6.93 12.04
C MET A 70 8.05 -6.10 12.85
N ALA A 71 8.69 -5.09 12.26
CA ALA A 71 9.60 -4.18 12.96
C ALA A 71 8.93 -3.43 14.12
N SER A 72 7.61 -3.25 14.08
CA SER A 72 6.82 -2.68 15.17
C SER A 72 6.88 -3.55 16.44
N TYR A 73 7.20 -4.84 16.30
CA TYR A 73 7.37 -5.80 17.40
C TYR A 73 8.85 -6.06 17.77
N GLY A 74 9.78 -5.33 17.13
CA GLY A 74 11.22 -5.45 17.40
C GLY A 74 11.90 -6.69 16.78
N ASN A 75 11.19 -7.46 15.96
CA ASN A 75 11.70 -8.68 15.33
C ASN A 75 11.90 -8.48 13.82
N PRO A 76 13.14 -8.55 13.30
CA PRO A 76 13.37 -8.59 11.87
C PRO A 76 12.88 -9.93 11.29
N LEU A 77 12.36 -9.91 10.06
CA LEU A 77 11.96 -11.13 9.36
C LEU A 77 13.16 -12.02 9.07
N MET A 78 13.07 -13.27 9.47
CA MET A 78 14.05 -14.29 9.16
C MET A 78 13.94 -14.72 7.68
N PRO A 79 15.04 -15.22 7.05
CA PRO A 79 15.02 -15.65 5.66
C PRO A 79 13.92 -16.67 5.32
N ILE A 80 13.62 -17.58 6.23
CA ILE A 80 12.55 -18.57 6.05
C ILE A 80 11.16 -17.93 6.06
N GLU A 81 10.95 -16.89 6.86
CA GLU A 81 9.70 -16.13 6.94
C GLU A 81 9.49 -15.31 5.67
N LYS A 82 10.55 -14.69 5.13
CA LYS A 82 10.52 -14.00 3.83
C LYS A 82 10.11 -14.96 2.70
N SER A 83 10.65 -16.19 2.70
CA SER A 83 10.30 -17.21 1.71
C SER A 83 8.84 -17.67 1.84
N LEU A 84 8.30 -17.74 3.05
CA LEU A 84 6.88 -18.04 3.28
C LEU A 84 5.97 -16.93 2.75
N ILE A 85 6.31 -15.69 3.06
CA ILE A 85 5.57 -14.51 2.58
C ILE A 85 5.60 -14.44 1.06
N ASP A 86 6.77 -14.57 0.43
CA ASP A 86 6.93 -14.52 -1.03
C ASP A 86 6.12 -15.61 -1.75
N ARG A 87 6.13 -16.84 -1.20
CA ARG A 87 5.27 -17.92 -1.68
C ARG A 87 3.79 -17.56 -1.60
N CYS A 88 3.33 -17.03 -0.47
CA CYS A 88 1.94 -16.65 -0.28
C CYS A 88 1.55 -15.49 -1.21
N ILE A 89 2.42 -14.51 -1.42
CA ILE A 89 2.20 -13.44 -2.40
C ILE A 89 1.95 -14.03 -3.79
N SER A 90 2.81 -14.94 -4.23
CA SER A 90 2.67 -15.59 -5.55
C SER A 90 1.36 -16.38 -5.66
N LEU A 91 0.93 -17.05 -4.60
CA LEU A 91 -0.34 -17.80 -4.58
C LEU A 91 -1.56 -16.90 -4.64
N VAL A 92 -1.56 -15.81 -3.87
CA VAL A 92 -2.69 -14.87 -3.76
C VAL A 92 -2.93 -14.14 -5.08
N TYR A 93 -1.88 -13.78 -5.82
CA TYR A 93 -2.03 -13.12 -7.12
C TYR A 93 -2.37 -14.06 -8.27
N ARG A 94 -2.23 -15.37 -8.11
CA ARG A 94 -2.42 -16.35 -9.19
C ARG A 94 -3.79 -16.23 -9.88
N ASP A 95 -4.85 -16.03 -9.10
CA ASP A 95 -6.21 -15.96 -9.67
C ASP A 95 -6.50 -14.58 -10.25
N TYR A 96 -5.96 -13.52 -9.67
CA TYR A 96 -5.99 -12.18 -10.26
C TYR A 96 -5.27 -12.15 -11.61
N LEU A 97 -4.09 -12.74 -11.74
CA LEU A 97 -3.32 -12.76 -12.99
C LEU A 97 -4.02 -13.53 -14.12
N LYS A 98 -4.86 -14.52 -13.79
CA LYS A 98 -5.68 -15.22 -14.79
C LYS A 98 -6.85 -14.37 -15.31
N ASN A 99 -7.40 -13.51 -14.46
CA ASN A 99 -8.54 -12.66 -14.77
C ASN A 99 -8.39 -11.31 -14.05
N PRO A 100 -7.59 -10.37 -14.62
CA PRO A 100 -7.24 -9.12 -13.97
C PRO A 100 -8.41 -8.13 -14.01
N ARG A 101 -9.29 -8.23 -13.02
CA ARG A 101 -10.42 -7.32 -12.80
C ARG A 101 -10.30 -6.67 -11.44
N PRO A 102 -10.79 -5.42 -11.25
CA PRO A 102 -10.74 -4.73 -9.97
C PRO A 102 -11.34 -5.53 -8.81
N GLU A 103 -12.42 -6.28 -9.07
CA GLU A 103 -13.09 -7.12 -8.09
C GLU A 103 -12.29 -8.36 -7.67
N ASN A 104 -11.32 -8.78 -8.48
CA ASN A 104 -10.42 -9.91 -8.18
C ASN A 104 -9.10 -9.44 -7.53
N MET A 105 -8.88 -8.12 -7.42
CA MET A 105 -7.69 -7.59 -6.79
C MET A 105 -7.62 -8.07 -5.33
N PRO A 106 -6.54 -8.74 -4.92
CA PRO A 106 -6.42 -9.20 -3.54
C PRO A 106 -6.31 -8.03 -2.56
N VAL A 107 -6.63 -8.30 -1.31
CA VAL A 107 -6.42 -7.41 -0.17
C VAL A 107 -5.48 -8.06 0.85
N LEU A 108 -5.05 -7.30 1.84
CA LEU A 108 -4.12 -7.81 2.87
C LEU A 108 -4.66 -9.05 3.60
N GLY A 109 -5.98 -9.14 3.75
CA GLY A 109 -6.67 -10.30 4.33
C GLY A 109 -6.45 -11.59 3.55
N ASP A 110 -6.30 -11.52 2.23
CA ASP A 110 -6.05 -12.71 1.40
C ASP A 110 -4.62 -13.26 1.65
N LEU A 111 -3.64 -12.36 1.85
CA LEU A 111 -2.29 -12.76 2.24
C LEU A 111 -2.27 -13.40 3.64
N TYR A 112 -2.98 -12.78 4.60
CA TYR A 112 -3.17 -13.31 5.95
C TYR A 112 -3.76 -14.73 5.92
N GLN A 113 -4.85 -14.92 5.16
CA GLN A 113 -5.51 -16.21 5.04
C GLN A 113 -4.58 -17.25 4.39
N CYS A 114 -3.86 -16.88 3.35
CA CYS A 114 -2.89 -17.76 2.70
C CYS A 114 -1.78 -18.21 3.67
N LEU A 115 -1.29 -17.32 4.54
CA LEU A 115 -0.33 -17.69 5.59
C LEU A 115 -0.92 -18.70 6.58
N ARG A 116 -2.16 -18.51 7.02
CA ARG A 116 -2.87 -19.45 7.92
C ARG A 116 -3.03 -20.84 7.30
N GLU A 117 -3.21 -20.93 5.99
CA GLU A 117 -3.37 -22.18 5.25
C GLU A 117 -2.06 -22.93 4.97
N GLN A 118 -0.90 -22.35 5.30
CA GLN A 118 0.39 -23.03 5.10
C GLN A 118 0.63 -24.19 6.10
N HIS A 119 -0.18 -24.33 7.15
CA HIS A 119 -0.03 -25.34 8.20
C HIS A 119 1.40 -25.42 8.76
N ASN A 120 2.00 -24.28 8.98
CA ASN A 120 3.37 -24.12 9.45
C ASN A 120 3.40 -23.14 10.63
N SER A 121 4.01 -23.53 11.75
CA SER A 121 4.02 -22.70 12.97
C SER A 121 4.58 -21.29 12.75
N ARG A 122 5.59 -21.12 11.91
CA ARG A 122 6.15 -19.81 11.59
C ARG A 122 5.20 -18.96 10.73
N ALA A 123 4.45 -19.59 9.82
CA ALA A 123 3.42 -18.90 9.05
C ALA A 123 2.25 -18.48 9.96
N ASP A 124 1.90 -19.29 10.95
CA ASP A 124 0.91 -18.94 11.97
C ASP A 124 1.37 -17.78 12.86
N ASP A 125 2.64 -17.74 13.25
CA ASP A 125 3.23 -16.62 14.00
C ASP A 125 3.18 -15.32 13.17
N LEU A 126 3.55 -15.38 11.88
CA LEU A 126 3.47 -14.26 10.95
C LEU A 126 2.02 -13.78 10.77
N ALA A 127 1.08 -14.69 10.56
CA ALA A 127 -0.33 -14.38 10.44
C ALA A 127 -0.85 -13.72 11.73
N THR A 128 -0.51 -14.26 12.90
CA THR A 128 -0.91 -13.69 14.20
C THR A 128 -0.37 -12.26 14.37
N ALA A 129 0.87 -12.00 13.97
CA ALA A 129 1.44 -10.65 14.02
C ALA A 129 0.79 -9.68 13.00
N MET A 130 0.27 -10.20 11.87
CA MET A 130 -0.48 -9.40 10.89
C MET A 130 -1.93 -9.16 11.27
N GLU A 131 -2.50 -9.90 12.21
CA GLU A 131 -3.93 -9.87 12.53
C GLU A 131 -4.42 -8.47 12.91
N ILE A 132 -3.61 -7.68 13.63
CA ILE A 132 -3.94 -6.30 14.00
C ILE A 132 -4.20 -5.41 12.78
N TYR A 133 -3.54 -5.69 11.64
CA TYR A 133 -3.66 -4.94 10.37
C TYR A 133 -4.76 -5.47 9.47
N VAL A 134 -5.32 -6.65 9.76
CA VAL A 134 -6.34 -7.31 8.93
C VAL A 134 -7.73 -7.21 9.58
N THR A 135 -7.85 -7.64 10.82
CA THR A 135 -9.11 -7.67 11.57
C THR A 135 -9.08 -6.80 12.83
N GLY A 136 -7.90 -6.36 13.24
CA GLY A 136 -7.70 -5.57 14.46
C GLY A 136 -7.88 -4.07 14.26
N SER A 137 -7.42 -3.31 15.25
CA SER A 137 -7.58 -1.84 15.33
C SER A 137 -6.84 -1.05 14.22
N LEU A 138 -5.91 -1.68 13.52
CA LEU A 138 -5.15 -1.08 12.42
C LEU A 138 -5.56 -1.61 11.03
N SER A 139 -6.77 -2.19 10.90
CA SER A 139 -7.28 -2.82 9.67
C SER A 139 -7.52 -1.86 8.49
N TYR A 140 -7.14 -0.61 8.63
CA TYR A 140 -7.26 0.43 7.61
C TYR A 140 -6.67 0.03 6.24
N LEU A 141 -5.60 -0.77 6.21
CA LEU A 141 -4.94 -1.24 4.99
C LEU A 141 -5.61 -2.46 4.36
N ASN A 142 -6.58 -3.08 5.03
CA ASN A 142 -7.29 -4.27 4.54
C ASN A 142 -8.58 -3.89 3.79
N HIS A 143 -8.48 -2.95 2.86
CA HIS A 143 -9.60 -2.50 2.03
C HIS A 143 -9.13 -2.32 0.60
N ARG A 144 -10.03 -2.51 -0.35
CA ARG A 144 -9.77 -2.19 -1.77
C ARG A 144 -9.68 -0.69 -1.97
N THR A 145 -8.85 -0.25 -2.90
CA THR A 145 -8.75 1.15 -3.29
C THR A 145 -10.10 1.64 -3.81
N ASN A 146 -10.57 2.73 -3.24
CA ASN A 146 -11.83 3.37 -3.60
C ASN A 146 -11.68 4.86 -3.92
N VAL A 147 -10.45 5.33 -4.04
CA VAL A 147 -10.13 6.73 -4.38
C VAL A 147 -9.75 6.84 -5.85
N ASP A 148 -10.22 7.89 -6.51
CA ASP A 148 -9.77 8.19 -7.87
C ASP A 148 -8.35 8.77 -7.83
N LEU A 149 -7.43 8.11 -8.51
CA LEU A 149 -6.03 8.51 -8.60
C LEU A 149 -5.69 9.20 -9.93
N ASN A 150 -6.68 9.39 -10.83
CA ASN A 150 -6.46 9.91 -12.20
C ASN A 150 -6.33 11.43 -12.27
N ASN A 151 -6.55 12.14 -11.16
CA ASN A 151 -6.42 13.59 -11.17
C ASN A 151 -4.97 14.03 -11.44
N ARG A 152 -4.80 15.10 -12.23
CA ARG A 152 -3.50 15.67 -12.58
C ARG A 152 -2.69 16.13 -11.36
N MET A 153 -3.37 16.59 -10.30
CA MET A 153 -2.78 16.99 -9.03
C MET A 153 -3.49 16.29 -7.88
N VAL A 154 -2.76 15.45 -7.15
CA VAL A 154 -3.29 14.73 -5.98
C VAL A 154 -2.46 15.12 -4.75
N CYS A 155 -3.15 15.53 -3.70
CA CYS A 155 -2.58 15.81 -2.38
C CYS A 155 -3.04 14.74 -1.38
N TYR A 156 -2.12 13.96 -0.80
CA TYR A 156 -2.43 12.99 0.24
C TYR A 156 -2.31 13.63 1.62
N ASN A 157 -3.41 13.67 2.35
CA ASN A 157 -3.43 14.13 3.74
C ASN A 157 -3.37 12.94 4.71
N ILE A 158 -2.22 12.73 5.34
CA ILE A 158 -1.94 11.65 6.28
C ILE A 158 -1.81 12.15 7.74
N SER A 159 -2.29 13.34 8.01
CA SER A 159 -2.03 14.02 9.28
C SER A 159 -2.67 13.38 10.50
N LYS A 160 -3.77 12.65 10.30
CA LYS A 160 -4.53 11.97 11.37
C LYS A 160 -4.09 10.52 11.59
N LEU A 161 -3.12 10.01 10.81
CA LEU A 161 -2.62 8.66 11.00
C LEU A 161 -1.74 8.57 12.27
N GLY A 162 -2.05 7.59 13.11
CA GLY A 162 -1.20 7.19 14.22
C GLY A 162 0.15 6.63 13.76
N GLN A 163 1.13 6.59 14.66
CA GLN A 163 2.51 6.16 14.32
C GLN A 163 2.57 4.75 13.72
N GLY A 164 1.71 3.82 14.19
CA GLY A 164 1.68 2.43 13.71
C GLY A 164 1.30 2.31 12.23
N LEU A 165 0.37 3.14 11.75
CA LEU A 165 -0.06 3.13 10.34
C LEU A 165 0.72 4.09 9.45
N LYS A 166 1.27 5.15 10.03
CA LYS A 166 1.83 6.26 9.25
C LYS A 166 2.93 5.81 8.30
N LYS A 167 3.87 4.98 8.77
CA LYS A 167 4.98 4.47 7.94
C LYS A 167 4.46 3.59 6.80
N LEU A 168 3.54 2.69 7.10
CA LEU A 168 2.93 1.76 6.13
C LEU A 168 2.16 2.50 5.05
N VAL A 169 1.29 3.44 5.46
CA VAL A 169 0.51 4.25 4.52
C VAL A 169 1.40 5.18 3.69
N MET A 170 2.46 5.76 4.28
CA MET A 170 3.42 6.57 3.52
C MET A 170 4.14 5.75 2.46
N SER A 171 4.61 4.56 2.78
CA SER A 171 5.25 3.66 1.82
C SER A 171 4.28 3.27 0.70
N ASN A 172 3.01 2.99 1.03
CA ASN A 172 1.98 2.70 0.04
C ASN A 172 1.70 3.90 -0.89
N VAL A 173 1.57 5.10 -0.35
CA VAL A 173 1.45 6.35 -1.14
C VAL A 173 2.65 6.56 -2.05
N GLN A 174 3.88 6.33 -1.56
CA GLN A 174 5.09 6.43 -2.38
C GLN A 174 5.05 5.47 -3.56
N LYS A 175 4.67 4.20 -3.35
CA LYS A 175 4.50 3.22 -4.42
C LYS A 175 3.57 3.76 -5.52
N HIS A 176 2.40 4.26 -5.16
CA HIS A 176 1.44 4.81 -6.14
C HIS A 176 2.00 6.03 -6.88
N ILE A 177 2.73 6.91 -6.20
CA ILE A 177 3.38 8.06 -6.86
C ILE A 177 4.42 7.58 -7.87
N TRP A 178 5.25 6.58 -7.53
CA TRP A 178 6.27 6.03 -8.43
C TRP A 178 5.65 5.36 -9.65
N GLN A 179 4.66 4.50 -9.46
CA GLN A 179 3.94 3.84 -10.55
C GLN A 179 3.38 4.87 -11.53
N ARG A 180 2.71 5.89 -11.04
CA ARG A 180 2.14 6.95 -11.87
C ARG A 180 3.20 7.79 -12.58
N THR A 181 4.32 8.08 -11.94
CA THR A 181 5.42 8.84 -12.56
C THR A 181 6.08 8.03 -13.67
N ALA A 182 6.20 6.71 -13.51
CA ALA A 182 6.70 5.82 -14.55
C ALA A 182 5.79 5.88 -15.80
N VAL A 183 4.48 5.68 -15.64
CA VAL A 183 3.50 5.77 -16.74
C VAL A 183 3.62 7.10 -17.49
N ASN A 184 3.68 8.23 -16.78
CA ASN A 184 3.76 9.56 -17.41
C ASN A 184 5.06 9.79 -18.18
N ARG A 185 6.19 9.24 -17.74
CA ARG A 185 7.47 9.34 -18.48
C ARG A 185 7.42 8.66 -19.83
N TYR A 186 6.72 7.51 -19.93
CA TYR A 186 6.61 6.77 -21.20
C TYR A 186 5.50 7.30 -22.11
N ALA A 187 4.50 7.98 -21.55
CA ALA A 187 3.46 8.65 -22.33
C ALA A 187 3.92 9.97 -22.96
N GLY A 188 5.16 10.43 -22.71
CA GLY A 188 5.71 11.65 -23.31
C GLY A 188 5.03 12.95 -22.84
N ILE A 189 4.42 12.95 -21.66
CA ILE A 189 3.72 14.11 -21.06
C ILE A 189 4.54 14.68 -19.90
#